data_baef7e8dfd59bb0d681a59d277baf1fb
#
_entry.id   baef7e8dfd59bb0d681a59d277baf1fb
#
_cell.length_a   1.000
_cell.length_b   1.000
_cell.length_c   1.000
_cell.angle_alpha   90.00
_cell.angle_beta   90.00
_cell.angle_gamma   90.00
#
_symmetry.space_group_name_H-M   'P 1'
#
loop_
_entity.id
_entity.type
_entity.pdbx_description
1 polymer ?
#
loop_
_entity_poly.entity_id
_entity_poly.type
_entity_poly.pdbx_seq_one_letter_code
_entity_poly.pdbx_strand_id
1 'polypeptide(L)'
;MKKILLFFAFIFIVIGTFSQKAPSNQQWDKLLKKYVNGSGLVNYKGLQKDKAELDSYLKTLSNNAPHSSWSPDEQKAYWINAYNAFTVSLILQHYPVKSIKDIAGKIYKINTPWDIKFIDIGSKKYDLNNIEHSILRKQFNDPRIHFAIVCASMSCPRLRNEAYTAAQLNAQLEDAGRDFLNDKSKNRISADKAELSKYFSWYKGDFTKNGSLVDFVNKYSQTKMNADTKIGSLNYNWSLNEQ
;
A
#
# COMPACT_ATOMS: atom_id res chain seq x y z
N MET A 1 51.81 33.72 46.72
CA MET A 1 50.68 32.84 46.44
C MET A 1 50.20 33.11 45.01
N LYS A 2 50.56 32.23 44.04
CA LYS A 2 50.17 32.35 42.63
C LYS A 2 48.81 31.65 42.44
N LYS A 3 47.78 32.41 42.03
CA LYS A 3 46.44 31.86 41.68
C LYS A 3 46.53 31.30 40.27
N ILE A 4 46.32 30.00 40.14
CA ILE A 4 46.19 29.29 38.84
C ILE A 4 44.74 29.41 38.45
N LEU A 5 44.43 30.14 37.36
CA LEU A 5 43.12 30.17 36.73
C LEU A 5 43.04 28.97 35.78
N LEU A 6 42.20 28.00 36.10
CA LEU A 6 41.88 26.88 35.18
C LEU A 6 40.74 27.38 34.24
N PHE A 7 41.08 27.51 32.94
CA PHE A 7 40.12 27.76 31.88
C PHE A 7 39.52 26.42 31.46
N PHE A 8 38.27 26.17 31.76
CA PHE A 8 37.49 25.05 31.18
C PHE A 8 37.02 25.46 29.79
N ALA A 9 37.62 24.90 28.73
CA ALA A 9 37.13 25.02 27.37
C ALA A 9 35.95 24.06 27.19
N PHE A 10 34.74 24.57 27.08
CA PHE A 10 33.55 23.79 26.67
C PHE A 10 33.63 23.55 25.15
N ILE A 11 33.97 22.32 24.76
CA ILE A 11 33.87 21.88 23.36
C ILE A 11 32.37 21.60 23.07
N PHE A 12 31.69 22.49 22.38
CA PHE A 12 30.40 22.21 21.81
C PHE A 12 30.54 21.27 20.60
N ILE A 13 30.28 19.97 20.80
CA ILE A 13 30.13 19.03 19.71
C ILE A 13 28.77 19.30 19.06
N VAL A 14 28.76 20.02 17.94
CA VAL A 14 27.58 20.12 17.07
C VAL A 14 27.38 18.78 16.42
N ILE A 15 26.53 17.92 16.99
CA ILE A 15 26.08 16.69 16.34
C ILE A 15 25.12 17.16 15.23
N GLY A 16 25.68 17.28 14.01
CA GLY A 16 24.85 17.49 12.83
C GLY A 16 23.89 16.32 12.67
N THR A 17 22.61 16.54 12.90
CA THR A 17 21.57 15.57 12.57
C THR A 17 21.50 15.47 11.05
N PHE A 18 22.18 14.50 10.46
CA PHE A 18 21.96 14.15 9.06
C PHE A 18 20.53 13.66 8.93
N SER A 19 19.67 14.46 8.30
CA SER A 19 18.31 14.04 7.93
C SER A 19 18.43 12.90 6.92
N GLN A 20 18.09 11.69 7.34
CA GLN A 20 18.06 10.54 6.44
C GLN A 20 16.88 10.74 5.46
N LYS A 21 17.17 10.78 4.16
CA LYS A 21 16.15 10.91 3.11
C LYS A 21 15.44 9.58 2.87
N ALA A 22 14.17 9.66 2.50
CA ALA A 22 13.43 8.49 2.01
C ALA A 22 14.11 7.89 0.77
N PRO A 23 14.15 6.55 0.63
CA PRO A 23 14.77 5.89 -0.51
C PRO A 23 14.04 6.22 -1.81
N SER A 24 14.78 6.20 -2.93
CA SER A 24 14.22 6.38 -4.25
C SER A 24 13.32 5.21 -4.64
N ASN A 25 12.16 5.51 -5.22
CA ASN A 25 11.24 4.50 -5.75
C ASN A 25 11.43 4.27 -7.27
N GLN A 26 12.46 4.85 -7.90
CA GLN A 26 12.66 4.77 -9.36
C GLN A 26 12.73 3.35 -9.90
N GLN A 27 13.38 2.43 -9.16
CA GLN A 27 13.50 1.03 -9.57
C GLN A 27 12.12 0.34 -9.58
N TRP A 28 11.31 0.58 -8.55
CA TRP A 28 9.94 0.08 -8.48
C TRP A 28 9.05 0.70 -9.55
N ASP A 29 9.14 1.99 -9.75
CA ASP A 29 8.42 2.73 -10.80
C ASP A 29 8.71 2.18 -12.21
N LYS A 30 9.98 1.89 -12.49
CA LYS A 30 10.41 1.27 -13.76
C LYS A 30 9.79 -0.12 -13.95
N LEU A 31 9.77 -0.95 -12.91
CA LEU A 31 9.16 -2.28 -12.94
C LEU A 31 7.65 -2.20 -13.14
N LEU A 32 6.98 -1.30 -12.43
CA LEU A 32 5.55 -1.07 -12.59
C LEU A 32 5.19 -0.64 -14.01
N LYS A 33 5.90 0.33 -14.57
CA LYS A 33 5.71 0.79 -15.97
C LYS A 33 5.92 -0.32 -17.00
N LYS A 34 6.84 -1.24 -16.74
CA LYS A 34 7.18 -2.34 -17.66
C LYS A 34 6.18 -3.50 -17.59
N TYR A 35 5.67 -3.80 -16.41
CA TYR A 35 4.94 -5.04 -16.16
C TYR A 35 3.49 -4.87 -15.70
N VAL A 36 3.04 -3.65 -15.47
CA VAL A 36 1.65 -3.37 -15.07
C VAL A 36 0.99 -2.53 -16.16
N ASN A 37 -0.12 -3.04 -16.71
CA ASN A 37 -0.88 -2.30 -17.72
C ASN A 37 -1.80 -1.23 -17.09
N GLY A 38 -2.46 -0.44 -17.94
CA GLY A 38 -3.35 0.64 -17.50
C GLY A 38 -4.56 0.17 -16.66
N SER A 39 -4.92 -1.12 -16.76
CA SER A 39 -5.98 -1.73 -15.94
C SER A 39 -5.47 -2.32 -14.62
N GLY A 40 -4.17 -2.21 -14.33
CA GLY A 40 -3.57 -2.74 -13.10
C GLY A 40 -3.32 -4.25 -13.12
N LEU A 41 -3.41 -4.87 -14.30
CA LEU A 41 -3.04 -6.28 -14.47
C LEU A 41 -1.52 -6.42 -14.61
N VAL A 42 -0.98 -7.47 -14.01
CA VAL A 42 0.46 -7.68 -13.88
C VAL A 42 0.92 -8.82 -14.80
N ASN A 43 1.96 -8.57 -15.59
CA ASN A 43 2.68 -9.63 -16.31
C ASN A 43 3.66 -10.32 -15.37
N TYR A 44 3.17 -11.22 -14.51
CA TYR A 44 4.01 -11.96 -13.56
C TYR A 44 5.07 -12.82 -14.25
N LYS A 45 4.72 -13.50 -15.34
CA LYS A 45 5.66 -14.29 -16.11
C LYS A 45 6.81 -13.45 -16.68
N GLY A 46 6.49 -12.24 -17.17
CA GLY A 46 7.49 -11.29 -17.64
C GLY A 46 8.36 -10.78 -16.51
N LEU A 47 7.74 -10.40 -15.38
CA LEU A 47 8.42 -9.85 -14.21
C LEU A 47 9.38 -10.84 -13.54
N GLN A 48 9.16 -12.16 -13.67
CA GLN A 48 10.12 -13.18 -13.21
C GLN A 48 11.51 -13.02 -13.84
N LYS A 49 11.59 -12.49 -15.07
CA LYS A 49 12.88 -12.26 -15.75
C LYS A 49 13.70 -11.15 -15.09
N ASP A 50 13.02 -10.18 -14.50
CA ASP A 50 13.62 -9.04 -13.81
C ASP A 50 13.46 -9.15 -12.27
N LYS A 51 13.26 -10.39 -11.76
CA LYS A 51 13.11 -10.64 -10.32
C LYS A 51 14.27 -10.07 -9.50
N ALA A 52 15.48 -10.10 -10.03
CA ALA A 52 16.66 -9.54 -9.37
C ALA A 52 16.54 -8.01 -9.16
N GLU A 53 15.90 -7.27 -10.10
CA GLU A 53 15.63 -5.84 -9.93
C GLU A 53 14.58 -5.61 -8.82
N LEU A 54 13.54 -6.44 -8.75
CA LEU A 54 12.58 -6.37 -7.65
C LEU A 54 13.24 -6.68 -6.31
N ASP A 55 14.03 -7.75 -6.22
CA ASP A 55 14.74 -8.14 -5.00
C ASP A 55 15.70 -7.02 -4.53
N SER A 56 16.37 -6.33 -5.47
CA SER A 56 17.22 -5.16 -5.17
C SER A 56 16.40 -4.00 -4.58
N TYR A 57 15.22 -3.72 -5.13
CA TYR A 57 14.32 -2.70 -4.57
C TYR A 57 13.83 -3.09 -3.17
N LEU A 58 13.42 -4.34 -2.97
CA LEU A 58 13.01 -4.84 -1.64
C LEU A 58 14.13 -4.71 -0.62
N LYS A 59 15.38 -5.00 -1.02
CA LYS A 59 16.57 -4.79 -0.17
C LYS A 59 16.78 -3.31 0.16
N THR A 60 16.51 -2.41 -0.81
CA THR A 60 16.56 -0.97 -0.57
C THR A 60 15.54 -0.55 0.49
N LEU A 61 14.29 -1.05 0.41
CA LEU A 61 13.29 -0.84 1.46
C LEU A 61 13.75 -1.40 2.80
N SER A 62 14.23 -2.64 2.82
CA SER A 62 14.67 -3.33 4.04
C SER A 62 15.78 -2.56 4.79
N ASN A 63 16.70 -1.98 4.05
CA ASN A 63 17.84 -1.24 4.61
C ASN A 63 17.51 0.21 5.00
N ASN A 64 16.38 0.76 4.55
CA ASN A 64 15.99 2.14 4.77
C ASN A 64 14.59 2.21 5.39
N ALA A 65 14.46 1.71 6.62
CA ALA A 65 13.21 1.81 7.38
C ALA A 65 12.80 3.27 7.56
N PRO A 66 11.49 3.58 7.61
CA PRO A 66 11.02 4.93 7.84
C PRO A 66 11.63 5.55 9.09
N HIS A 67 12.13 6.77 8.93
CA HIS A 67 12.78 7.56 9.98
C HIS A 67 11.86 8.68 10.45
N SER A 68 11.98 9.11 11.70
CA SER A 68 11.17 10.18 12.29
C SER A 68 11.36 11.54 11.63
N SER A 69 12.47 11.75 10.90
CA SER A 69 12.71 12.96 10.11
C SER A 69 11.95 13.02 8.79
N TRP A 70 11.34 11.89 8.35
CA TRP A 70 10.54 11.88 7.14
C TRP A 70 9.16 12.48 7.39
N SER A 71 8.66 13.21 6.41
CA SER A 71 7.29 13.71 6.44
C SER A 71 6.26 12.56 6.53
N PRO A 72 5.04 12.80 7.02
CA PRO A 72 3.98 11.79 7.02
C PRO A 72 3.69 11.20 5.65
N ASP A 73 3.79 12.01 4.58
CA ASP A 73 3.55 11.56 3.21
C ASP A 73 4.71 10.69 2.67
N GLU A 74 5.97 10.99 3.04
CA GLU A 74 7.10 10.11 2.72
C GLU A 74 6.94 8.74 3.40
N GLN A 75 6.57 8.72 4.67
CA GLN A 75 6.34 7.48 5.41
C GLN A 75 5.15 6.69 4.83
N LYS A 76 4.04 7.36 4.52
CA LYS A 76 2.85 6.72 3.93
C LYS A 76 3.15 6.15 2.55
N ALA A 77 3.80 6.92 1.66
CA ALA A 77 4.20 6.46 0.34
C ALA A 77 5.15 5.26 0.41
N TYR A 78 6.12 5.29 1.33
CA TYR A 78 7.01 4.16 1.58
C TYR A 78 6.24 2.89 1.93
N TRP A 79 5.31 2.95 2.90
CA TRP A 79 4.57 1.77 3.34
C TRP A 79 3.60 1.23 2.29
N ILE A 80 2.98 2.09 1.48
CA ILE A 80 2.16 1.68 0.35
C ILE A 80 3.01 0.94 -0.69
N ASN A 81 4.15 1.51 -1.10
CA ASN A 81 5.06 0.87 -2.04
C ASN A 81 5.62 -0.44 -1.48
N ALA A 82 6.00 -0.48 -0.20
CA ALA A 82 6.47 -1.70 0.46
C ALA A 82 5.39 -2.80 0.41
N TYR A 83 4.15 -2.51 0.82
CA TYR A 83 3.05 -3.47 0.77
C TYR A 83 2.90 -4.04 -0.64
N ASN A 84 2.81 -3.18 -1.65
CA ASN A 84 2.59 -3.60 -3.04
C ASN A 84 3.77 -4.41 -3.60
N ALA A 85 5.01 -3.96 -3.38
CA ALA A 85 6.20 -4.64 -3.88
C ALA A 85 6.39 -6.02 -3.20
N PHE A 86 6.18 -6.10 -1.88
CA PHE A 86 6.22 -7.38 -1.17
C PHE A 86 5.06 -8.30 -1.55
N THR A 87 3.86 -7.78 -1.83
CA THR A 87 2.75 -8.59 -2.35
C THR A 87 3.11 -9.20 -3.71
N VAL A 88 3.65 -8.40 -4.64
CA VAL A 88 4.12 -8.90 -5.94
C VAL A 88 5.24 -9.92 -5.76
N SER A 89 6.20 -9.67 -4.88
CA SER A 89 7.27 -10.63 -4.56
C SER A 89 6.72 -11.95 -4.02
N LEU A 90 5.73 -11.91 -3.12
CA LEU A 90 5.09 -13.12 -2.58
C LEU A 90 4.44 -13.94 -3.69
N ILE A 91 3.74 -13.31 -4.64
CA ILE A 91 3.18 -14.00 -5.79
C ILE A 91 4.30 -14.65 -6.61
N LEU A 92 5.38 -13.91 -6.94
CA LEU A 92 6.49 -14.43 -7.75
C LEU A 92 7.23 -15.62 -7.10
N GLN A 93 7.33 -15.64 -5.78
CA GLN A 93 7.94 -16.76 -5.04
C GLN A 93 7.14 -18.06 -5.17
N HIS A 94 5.84 -17.96 -5.45
CA HIS A 94 4.93 -19.10 -5.53
C HIS A 94 4.35 -19.30 -6.93
N TYR A 95 4.74 -18.45 -7.89
CA TYR A 95 4.22 -18.49 -9.25
C TYR A 95 4.62 -19.78 -9.99
N PRO A 96 3.70 -20.41 -10.77
CA PRO A 96 2.34 -19.95 -11.04
C PRO A 96 1.34 -20.32 -9.94
N VAL A 97 0.45 -19.37 -9.60
CA VAL A 97 -0.70 -19.58 -8.71
C VAL A 97 -1.96 -18.95 -9.31
N LYS A 98 -3.12 -19.50 -9.04
CA LYS A 98 -4.40 -18.93 -9.52
C LYS A 98 -4.94 -17.83 -8.63
N SER A 99 -4.48 -17.76 -7.39
CA SER A 99 -4.90 -16.79 -6.37
C SER A 99 -3.81 -16.66 -5.31
N ILE A 100 -3.67 -15.49 -4.71
CA ILE A 100 -2.83 -15.32 -3.52
C ILE A 100 -3.27 -16.26 -2.39
N LYS A 101 -4.56 -16.60 -2.31
CA LYS A 101 -5.10 -17.51 -1.28
C LYS A 101 -4.55 -18.94 -1.38
N ASP A 102 -4.05 -19.36 -2.55
CA ASP A 102 -3.48 -20.69 -2.73
C ASP A 102 -2.12 -20.86 -2.02
N ILE A 103 -1.52 -19.76 -1.58
CA ILE A 103 -0.20 -19.77 -0.93
C ILE A 103 -0.28 -20.29 0.50
N ALA A 104 -1.28 -19.90 1.28
CA ALA A 104 -1.40 -20.22 2.70
C ALA A 104 -1.62 -21.71 2.99
N GLY A 105 -2.38 -22.40 2.13
CA GLY A 105 -2.68 -23.84 2.30
C GLY A 105 -1.45 -24.76 2.23
N LYS A 106 -0.28 -24.22 1.82
CA LYS A 106 1.00 -24.97 1.72
C LYS A 106 1.91 -24.77 2.93
N ILE A 107 1.56 -23.88 3.86
CA ILE A 107 2.40 -23.50 5.00
C ILE A 107 1.69 -23.88 6.31
N TYR A 108 2.29 -24.82 7.06
CA TYR A 108 1.73 -25.29 8.32
C TYR A 108 1.56 -24.15 9.34
N LYS A 109 0.37 -24.07 9.97
CA LYS A 109 -0.03 -23.06 10.99
C LYS A 109 -0.15 -21.61 10.50
N ILE A 110 -0.20 -21.36 9.19
CA ILE A 110 -0.48 -20.02 8.65
C ILE A 110 -1.93 -19.99 8.17
N ASN A 111 -2.73 -19.10 8.72
CA ASN A 111 -4.16 -19.00 8.43
C ASN A 111 -4.41 -18.35 7.07
N THR A 112 -3.64 -17.31 6.73
CA THR A 112 -3.76 -16.56 5.47
C THR A 112 -2.39 -16.19 4.91
N PRO A 113 -2.24 -15.95 3.59
CA PRO A 113 -0.98 -15.47 3.01
C PRO A 113 -0.50 -14.15 3.60
N TRP A 114 -1.40 -13.31 4.11
CA TRP A 114 -1.07 -12.03 4.73
C TRP A 114 -0.42 -12.16 6.11
N ASP A 115 -0.48 -13.35 6.74
CA ASP A 115 0.14 -13.64 8.05
C ASP A 115 1.57 -14.20 7.92
N ILE A 116 2.07 -14.39 6.69
CA ILE A 116 3.42 -14.91 6.45
C ILE A 116 4.44 -13.82 6.81
N LYS A 117 5.31 -14.12 7.78
CA LYS A 117 6.40 -13.22 8.21
C LYS A 117 7.63 -13.36 7.32
N PHE A 118 7.62 -12.67 6.19
CA PHE A 118 8.70 -12.73 5.20
C PHE A 118 9.33 -11.36 4.86
N ILE A 119 8.83 -10.29 5.48
CA ILE A 119 9.23 -8.92 5.18
C ILE A 119 10.20 -8.46 6.28
N ASP A 120 11.45 -8.19 5.91
CA ASP A 120 12.44 -7.62 6.82
C ASP A 120 12.62 -6.13 6.50
N ILE A 121 12.32 -5.23 7.46
CA ILE A 121 12.52 -3.78 7.32
C ILE A 121 13.20 -3.27 8.58
N GLY A 122 14.42 -2.74 8.43
CA GLY A 122 15.27 -2.41 9.57
C GLY A 122 15.58 -3.68 10.39
N SER A 123 15.40 -3.60 11.70
CA SER A 123 15.61 -4.75 12.62
C SER A 123 14.34 -5.56 12.90
N LYS A 124 13.24 -5.33 12.16
CA LYS A 124 11.93 -5.92 12.44
C LYS A 124 11.43 -6.80 11.31
N LYS A 125 10.75 -7.89 11.67
CA LYS A 125 10.01 -8.74 10.74
C LYS A 125 8.55 -8.34 10.71
N TYR A 126 8.04 -8.25 9.48
CA TYR A 126 6.64 -7.91 9.21
C TYR A 126 5.98 -8.99 8.34
N ASP A 127 4.67 -8.99 8.37
CA ASP A 127 3.78 -9.59 7.39
C ASP A 127 2.94 -8.48 6.73
N LEU A 128 2.17 -8.82 5.70
CA LEU A 128 1.32 -7.83 5.01
C LEU A 128 0.25 -7.26 5.95
N ASN A 129 -0.35 -8.08 6.83
CA ASN A 129 -1.31 -7.61 7.83
C ASN A 129 -0.71 -6.59 8.79
N ASN A 130 0.56 -6.75 9.20
CA ASN A 130 1.23 -5.75 10.04
C ASN A 130 1.34 -4.41 9.32
N ILE A 131 1.73 -4.40 8.04
CA ILE A 131 1.85 -3.15 7.26
C ILE A 131 0.48 -2.50 7.09
N GLU A 132 -0.54 -3.26 6.70
CA GLU A 132 -1.88 -2.73 6.50
C GLU A 132 -2.53 -2.29 7.82
N HIS A 133 -2.70 -3.22 8.77
CA HIS A 133 -3.56 -2.99 9.94
C HIS A 133 -2.84 -2.27 11.07
N SER A 134 -1.55 -2.53 11.30
CA SER A 134 -0.81 -1.94 12.41
C SER A 134 -0.11 -0.64 12.06
N ILE A 135 0.19 -0.40 10.78
CA ILE A 135 0.89 0.79 10.33
C ILE A 135 -0.05 1.70 9.52
N LEU A 136 -0.41 1.31 8.29
CA LEU A 136 -1.14 2.20 7.38
C LEU A 136 -2.48 2.66 7.97
N ARG A 137 -3.32 1.74 8.48
CA ARG A 137 -4.62 2.08 9.04
C ARG A 137 -4.54 2.85 10.35
N LYS A 138 -3.58 2.50 11.24
CA LYS A 138 -3.51 3.11 12.58
C LYS A 138 -2.79 4.45 12.59
N GLN A 139 -1.71 4.59 11.80
CA GLN A 139 -0.85 5.77 11.89
C GLN A 139 -1.32 6.92 11.00
N PHE A 140 -1.94 6.63 9.85
CA PHE A 140 -2.24 7.67 8.87
C PHE A 140 -3.73 8.07 8.81
N ASN A 141 -4.63 7.26 9.37
CA ASN A 141 -6.06 7.57 9.43
C ASN A 141 -6.64 8.09 8.09
N ASP A 142 -6.24 7.47 6.99
CA ASP A 142 -6.61 7.85 5.63
C ASP A 142 -7.26 6.65 4.93
N PRO A 143 -8.61 6.62 4.80
CA PRO A 143 -9.31 5.47 4.21
C PRO A 143 -8.94 5.22 2.74
N ARG A 144 -8.33 6.18 2.04
CA ARG A 144 -7.89 6.03 0.65
C ARG A 144 -6.74 5.03 0.50
N ILE A 145 -6.05 4.65 1.59
CA ILE A 145 -5.05 3.58 1.56
C ILE A 145 -5.63 2.27 1.01
N HIS A 146 -6.92 2.02 1.27
CA HIS A 146 -7.62 0.83 0.76
C HIS A 146 -7.76 0.80 -0.77
N PHE A 147 -7.56 1.93 -1.46
CA PHE A 147 -7.50 2.00 -2.90
C PHE A 147 -6.08 1.94 -3.46
N ALA A 148 -5.07 2.01 -2.59
CA ALA A 148 -3.67 2.09 -2.94
C ALA A 148 -2.89 0.78 -2.72
N ILE A 149 -3.28 -0.02 -1.73
CA ILE A 149 -2.66 -1.33 -1.46
C ILE A 149 -3.46 -2.44 -2.15
N VAL A 150 -2.73 -3.41 -2.73
CA VAL A 150 -3.35 -4.44 -3.56
C VAL A 150 -3.07 -5.85 -3.04
N CYS A 151 -4.09 -6.71 -3.11
CA CYS A 151 -4.00 -8.11 -2.69
C CYS A 151 -3.82 -9.07 -3.89
N ALA A 152 -3.31 -8.58 -5.00
CA ALA A 152 -3.07 -9.36 -6.22
C ALA A 152 -4.31 -10.11 -6.75
N SER A 153 -5.52 -9.58 -6.57
CA SER A 153 -6.75 -10.19 -7.08
C SER A 153 -7.51 -9.30 -8.06
N MET A 154 -8.34 -9.88 -8.91
CA MET A 154 -9.13 -9.19 -9.92
C MET A 154 -10.11 -8.16 -9.32
N SER A 155 -10.65 -8.41 -8.14
CA SER A 155 -11.55 -7.48 -7.45
C SER A 155 -10.86 -6.45 -6.58
N CYS A 156 -9.51 -6.49 -6.45
CA CYS A 156 -8.74 -5.43 -5.81
C CYS A 156 -8.85 -4.10 -6.57
N PRO A 157 -8.58 -2.98 -5.90
CA PRO A 157 -8.14 -1.79 -6.60
C PRO A 157 -6.98 -2.12 -7.55
N ARG A 158 -6.87 -1.37 -8.64
CA ARG A 158 -5.78 -1.61 -9.60
C ARG A 158 -4.41 -1.33 -8.97
N LEU A 159 -3.44 -2.17 -9.25
CA LEU A 159 -2.04 -1.80 -9.01
C LEU A 159 -1.69 -0.67 -9.99
N ARG A 160 -1.27 0.50 -9.49
CA ARG A 160 -0.84 1.60 -10.36
C ARG A 160 0.43 1.20 -11.10
N ASN A 161 0.53 1.59 -12.36
CA ASN A 161 1.74 1.39 -13.16
C ASN A 161 2.82 2.47 -12.88
N GLU A 162 2.76 3.07 -11.70
CA GLU A 162 3.74 4.03 -11.16
C GLU A 162 3.87 3.88 -9.65
N ALA A 163 5.02 4.23 -9.10
CA ALA A 163 5.25 4.23 -7.67
C ALA A 163 4.55 5.42 -6.99
N TYR A 164 4.08 5.23 -5.76
CA TYR A 164 3.61 6.33 -4.91
C TYR A 164 4.79 7.19 -4.47
N THR A 165 4.63 8.51 -4.54
CA THR A 165 5.65 9.47 -4.11
C THR A 165 5.04 10.50 -3.16
N ALA A 166 5.81 10.99 -2.18
CA ALA A 166 5.31 11.99 -1.25
C ALA A 166 4.76 13.23 -1.95
N ALA A 167 5.43 13.69 -3.01
CA ALA A 167 5.03 14.87 -3.76
C ALA A 167 3.68 14.73 -4.49
N GLN A 168 3.31 13.51 -4.89
CA GLN A 168 2.08 13.23 -5.64
C GLN A 168 1.06 12.43 -4.84
N LEU A 169 1.38 12.04 -3.59
CA LEU A 169 0.60 11.07 -2.83
C LEU A 169 -0.89 11.40 -2.77
N ASN A 170 -1.23 12.64 -2.45
CA ASN A 170 -2.62 13.05 -2.36
C ASN A 170 -3.35 12.91 -3.69
N ALA A 171 -2.75 13.35 -4.80
CA ALA A 171 -3.33 13.23 -6.13
C ALA A 171 -3.46 11.76 -6.55
N GLN A 172 -2.45 10.93 -6.27
CA GLN A 172 -2.46 9.49 -6.57
C GLN A 172 -3.54 8.74 -5.78
N LEU A 173 -3.75 9.09 -4.50
CA LEU A 173 -4.80 8.50 -3.67
C LEU A 173 -6.21 8.93 -4.10
N GLU A 174 -6.39 10.20 -4.47
CA GLU A 174 -7.67 10.70 -5.02
C GLU A 174 -8.01 10.02 -6.35
N ASP A 175 -7.03 9.88 -7.23
CA ASP A 175 -7.18 9.19 -8.51
C ASP A 175 -7.51 7.70 -8.31
N ALA A 176 -6.80 7.00 -7.44
CA ALA A 176 -7.08 5.60 -7.11
C ALA A 176 -8.51 5.39 -6.57
N GLY A 177 -9.00 6.33 -5.76
CA GLY A 177 -10.38 6.29 -5.27
C GLY A 177 -11.42 6.45 -6.38
N ARG A 178 -11.18 7.39 -7.30
CA ARG A 178 -12.05 7.62 -8.47
C ARG A 178 -12.05 6.43 -9.41
N ASP A 179 -10.87 5.91 -9.73
CA ASP A 179 -10.75 4.72 -10.56
C ASP A 179 -11.53 3.54 -9.99
N PHE A 180 -11.31 3.24 -8.71
CA PHE A 180 -11.93 2.09 -8.07
C PHE A 180 -13.46 2.23 -8.03
N LEU A 181 -13.99 3.39 -7.64
CA LEU A 181 -15.42 3.60 -7.49
C LEU A 181 -16.17 3.68 -8.82
N ASN A 182 -15.50 4.08 -9.90
CA ASN A 182 -16.11 4.17 -11.22
C ASN A 182 -15.87 2.94 -12.10
N ASP A 183 -15.12 1.94 -11.61
CA ASP A 183 -14.98 0.64 -12.26
C ASP A 183 -16.24 -0.20 -12.06
N LYS A 184 -17.05 -0.34 -13.13
CA LYS A 184 -18.32 -1.07 -13.10
C LYS A 184 -18.19 -2.56 -12.80
N SER A 185 -17.00 -3.14 -12.96
CA SER A 185 -16.71 -4.52 -12.57
C SER A 185 -16.60 -4.68 -11.06
N LYS A 186 -16.33 -3.60 -10.32
CA LYS A 186 -16.09 -3.56 -8.87
C LYS A 186 -17.18 -2.86 -8.09
N ASN A 187 -17.88 -1.90 -8.71
CA ASN A 187 -18.97 -1.16 -8.09
C ASN A 187 -20.04 -0.83 -9.15
N ARG A 188 -21.29 -1.02 -8.81
CA ARG A 188 -22.46 -0.65 -9.63
C ARG A 188 -23.29 0.33 -8.85
N ILE A 189 -23.26 1.59 -9.25
CA ILE A 189 -23.85 2.70 -8.50
C ILE A 189 -24.95 3.35 -9.30
N SER A 190 -26.15 3.49 -8.70
CA SER A 190 -27.22 4.33 -9.15
C SER A 190 -27.77 5.17 -7.98
N ALA A 191 -28.72 6.07 -8.26
CA ALA A 191 -29.29 6.95 -7.24
C ALA A 191 -29.97 6.16 -6.10
N ASP A 192 -30.71 5.09 -6.42
CA ASP A 192 -31.55 4.38 -5.46
C ASP A 192 -31.02 3.01 -5.06
N LYS A 193 -30.03 2.47 -5.82
CA LYS A 193 -29.44 1.17 -5.56
C LYS A 193 -27.94 1.17 -5.88
N ALA A 194 -27.15 0.60 -4.99
CA ALA A 194 -25.73 0.36 -5.24
C ALA A 194 -25.35 -1.08 -4.86
N GLU A 195 -24.48 -1.69 -5.67
CA GLU A 195 -23.79 -2.93 -5.35
C GLU A 195 -22.29 -2.61 -5.30
N LEU A 196 -21.76 -2.49 -4.09
CA LEU A 196 -20.38 -2.06 -3.86
C LEU A 196 -19.45 -3.26 -3.68
N SER A 197 -18.16 -3.04 -3.91
CA SER A 197 -17.11 -3.99 -3.57
C SER A 197 -17.18 -4.41 -2.10
N LYS A 198 -16.77 -5.65 -1.80
CA LYS A 198 -16.61 -6.17 -0.43
C LYS A 198 -15.70 -5.30 0.44
N TYR A 199 -14.81 -4.51 -0.14
CA TYR A 199 -13.98 -3.54 0.59
C TYR A 199 -14.79 -2.63 1.50
N PHE A 200 -15.93 -2.12 1.03
CA PHE A 200 -16.80 -1.25 1.80
C PHE A 200 -17.50 -1.96 2.98
N SER A 201 -17.63 -3.28 2.90
CA SER A 201 -18.09 -4.10 4.02
C SER A 201 -16.96 -4.42 4.99
N TRP A 202 -15.79 -4.86 4.48
CA TRP A 202 -14.64 -5.28 5.30
C TRP A 202 -14.04 -4.12 6.10
N TYR A 203 -13.95 -2.95 5.48
CA TYR A 203 -13.33 -1.75 6.05
C TYR A 203 -14.35 -0.65 6.36
N LYS A 204 -15.61 -1.02 6.61
CA LYS A 204 -16.70 -0.07 6.84
C LYS A 204 -16.33 1.03 7.85
N GLY A 205 -15.72 0.65 8.98
CA GLY A 205 -15.34 1.59 10.02
C GLY A 205 -14.35 2.66 9.57
N ASP A 206 -13.44 2.34 8.63
CA ASP A 206 -12.49 3.30 8.10
C ASP A 206 -13.18 4.30 7.15
N PHE A 207 -14.10 3.81 6.32
CA PHE A 207 -14.83 4.64 5.35
C PHE A 207 -15.92 5.51 5.99
N THR A 208 -16.43 5.13 7.15
CA THR A 208 -17.52 5.85 7.84
C THR A 208 -17.07 6.65 9.04
N LYS A 209 -15.76 6.80 9.26
CA LYS A 209 -15.22 7.50 10.43
C LYS A 209 -15.61 8.98 10.46
N ASN A 210 -15.71 9.63 9.31
CA ASN A 210 -15.98 11.06 9.17
C ASN A 210 -17.31 11.36 8.45
N GLY A 211 -18.25 10.43 8.45
CA GLY A 211 -19.55 10.60 7.78
C GLY A 211 -20.18 9.27 7.38
N SER A 212 -21.23 9.33 6.56
CA SER A 212 -21.88 8.12 6.05
C SER A 212 -21.05 7.46 4.92
N LEU A 213 -21.31 6.18 4.68
CA LEU A 213 -20.74 5.49 3.51
C LEU A 213 -21.19 6.14 2.20
N VAL A 214 -22.43 6.66 2.15
CA VAL A 214 -22.96 7.37 0.99
C VAL A 214 -22.14 8.63 0.71
N ASP A 215 -21.83 9.43 1.74
CA ASP A 215 -21.01 10.63 1.58
C ASP A 215 -19.61 10.29 1.07
N PHE A 216 -18.99 9.23 1.65
CA PHE A 216 -17.68 8.79 1.21
C PHE A 216 -17.67 8.35 -0.25
N VAL A 217 -18.62 7.48 -0.66
CA VAL A 217 -18.73 7.01 -2.05
C VAL A 217 -19.03 8.17 -3.00
N ASN A 218 -19.95 9.05 -2.63
CA ASN A 218 -20.32 10.21 -3.43
C ASN A 218 -19.19 11.20 -3.65
N LYS A 219 -18.17 11.21 -2.79
CA LYS A 219 -16.98 12.04 -3.01
C LYS A 219 -16.21 11.62 -4.27
N TYR A 220 -16.16 10.32 -4.57
CA TYR A 220 -15.30 9.77 -5.64
C TYR A 220 -16.10 9.26 -6.85
N SER A 221 -17.33 8.79 -6.67
CA SER A 221 -18.16 8.26 -7.75
C SER A 221 -18.70 9.37 -8.66
N GLN A 222 -18.77 9.08 -9.97
CA GLN A 222 -19.42 9.95 -10.95
C GLN A 222 -20.95 9.95 -10.74
N THR A 223 -21.54 8.76 -10.60
CA THR A 223 -22.96 8.61 -10.27
C THR A 223 -23.14 8.78 -8.77
N LYS A 224 -24.09 9.64 -8.38
CA LYS A 224 -24.37 9.92 -6.96
C LYS A 224 -25.48 9.04 -6.43
N MET A 225 -25.34 8.60 -5.20
CA MET A 225 -26.34 7.89 -4.41
C MET A 225 -27.19 8.88 -3.62
N ASN A 226 -28.47 8.60 -3.46
CA ASN A 226 -29.36 9.27 -2.51
C ASN A 226 -29.02 8.83 -1.08
N ALA A 227 -29.47 9.60 -0.08
CA ALA A 227 -29.19 9.28 1.33
C ALA A 227 -29.79 7.93 1.78
N ASP A 228 -30.86 7.50 1.16
CA ASP A 228 -31.63 6.26 1.43
C ASP A 228 -31.30 5.12 0.43
N THR A 229 -30.26 5.28 -0.39
CA THR A 229 -29.83 4.27 -1.37
C THR A 229 -29.66 2.90 -0.72
N LYS A 230 -30.29 1.87 -1.29
CA LYS A 230 -30.11 0.48 -0.87
C LYS A 230 -28.74 -0.03 -1.31
N ILE A 231 -27.88 -0.34 -0.35
CA ILE A 231 -26.50 -0.78 -0.60
C ILE A 231 -26.37 -2.29 -0.38
N GLY A 232 -26.01 -3.00 -1.44
CA GLY A 232 -25.60 -4.40 -1.44
C GLY A 232 -24.11 -4.56 -1.69
N SER A 233 -23.63 -5.80 -1.77
CA SER A 233 -22.22 -6.12 -2.08
C SER A 233 -22.12 -7.05 -3.27
N LEU A 234 -21.17 -6.77 -4.16
CA LEU A 234 -20.76 -7.68 -5.23
C LEU A 234 -19.98 -8.89 -4.67
N ASN A 235 -19.99 -9.98 -5.40
CA ASN A 235 -19.08 -11.10 -5.12
C ASN A 235 -17.65 -10.68 -5.40
N TYR A 236 -16.73 -11.17 -4.58
CA TYR A 236 -15.31 -10.86 -4.69
C TYR A 236 -14.59 -11.92 -5.51
N ASN A 237 -13.97 -11.53 -6.61
CA ASN A 237 -13.17 -12.39 -7.47
C ASN A 237 -11.71 -12.42 -6.99
N TRP A 238 -11.30 -13.54 -6.40
CA TRP A 238 -9.95 -13.78 -5.88
C TRP A 238 -8.95 -14.27 -6.93
N SER A 239 -9.36 -14.46 -8.19
CA SER A 239 -8.42 -14.83 -9.26
C SER A 239 -7.29 -13.82 -9.33
N LEU A 240 -6.08 -14.30 -9.64
CA LEU A 240 -4.90 -13.46 -9.75
C LEU A 240 -5.12 -12.34 -10.79
N ASN A 241 -4.66 -11.13 -10.49
CA ASN A 241 -4.71 -9.99 -11.39
C ASN A 241 -3.61 -10.07 -12.47
N GLU A 242 -3.59 -11.17 -13.21
CA GLU A 242 -2.60 -11.47 -14.25
C GLU A 242 -3.07 -11.01 -15.63
N GLN A 243 -2.09 -10.59 -16.51
CA GLN A 243 -2.34 -10.29 -17.93
C GLN A 243 -2.47 -11.57 -18.74
#